data_1b65e4e884cc0844b371ad2395487837
#
_entry.id   1b65e4e884cc0844b371ad2395487837
#
_cell.length_a   1.000
_cell.length_b   1.000
_cell.length_c   1.000
_cell.angle_alpha   90.00
_cell.angle_beta   90.00
_cell.angle_gamma   90.00
#
_symmetry.space_group_name_H-M   'P 1'
#
loop_
_entity.id
_entity.type
_entity.pdbx_description
1 polymer ?
#
loop_
_entity_poly.entity_id
_entity_poly.type
_entity_poly.pdbx_seq_one_letter_code
_entity_poly.pdbx_strand_id
1 'polypeptide(L)'
;GQDLPSFTLRGEAVPFASFRQSGVLTGLKMFGRMIAAYPVAYRPTYEGAAASAGDDARIDLGGFDGNAVLFGAGEDQMWQSDVAAKALAEQSPRAEAHVYEDAGHIFFEDSDAQQNGWQIMFGGTQEANRRAHDESWQVLSQRLAEWHGK
;
A
#
# COMPACT_ATOMS: atom_id res chain seq x y z
N GLY A 1 -5.93 -19.88 -7.86
CA GLY A 1 -6.21 -19.56 -6.48
C GLY A 1 -7.68 -19.28 -6.28
N GLN A 2 -8.23 -19.60 -5.15
CA GLN A 2 -9.61 -19.24 -4.81
C GLN A 2 -9.62 -17.73 -4.48
N ASP A 3 -10.58 -17.02 -5.03
CA ASP A 3 -10.83 -15.62 -4.76
C ASP A 3 -11.63 -15.54 -3.44
N LEU A 4 -10.93 -15.57 -2.34
CA LEU A 4 -11.49 -15.63 -0.99
C LEU A 4 -11.09 -14.38 -0.20
N PRO A 5 -11.97 -13.90 0.70
CA PRO A 5 -11.63 -12.78 1.58
C PRO A 5 -10.47 -13.15 2.51
N SER A 6 -9.55 -12.20 2.70
CA SER A 6 -8.42 -12.37 3.64
C SER A 6 -8.85 -12.17 5.09
N PHE A 7 -9.98 -11.49 5.33
CA PHE A 7 -10.46 -11.16 6.65
C PHE A 7 -11.92 -11.57 6.84
N THR A 8 -12.24 -11.96 8.06
CA THR A 8 -13.63 -12.18 8.51
C THR A 8 -13.88 -11.38 9.77
N LEU A 9 -15.09 -10.86 9.89
CA LEU A 9 -15.57 -10.21 11.11
C LEU A 9 -16.73 -11.03 11.67
N ARG A 10 -16.60 -11.54 12.90
CA ARG A 10 -17.60 -12.39 13.57
C ARG A 10 -18.02 -13.61 12.76
N GLY A 11 -17.10 -14.17 11.95
CA GLY A 11 -17.34 -15.33 11.10
C GLY A 11 -17.89 -15.03 9.71
N GLU A 12 -18.23 -13.77 9.41
CA GLU A 12 -18.66 -13.36 8.08
C GLU A 12 -17.53 -12.73 7.29
N ALA A 13 -17.52 -12.92 5.98
CA ALA A 13 -16.51 -12.37 5.09
C ALA A 13 -16.58 -10.84 5.06
N VAL A 14 -15.44 -10.19 5.25
CA VAL A 14 -15.34 -8.75 5.01
C VAL A 14 -15.28 -8.53 3.48
N PRO A 15 -16.05 -7.58 2.94
CA PRO A 15 -15.96 -7.21 1.53
C PRO A 15 -14.54 -6.87 1.11
N PHE A 16 -14.14 -7.26 -0.10
CA PHE A 16 -12.77 -7.08 -0.58
C PHE A 16 -12.72 -6.83 -2.09
N ALA A 17 -11.63 -6.21 -2.54
CA ALA A 17 -11.35 -6.02 -3.94
C ALA A 17 -10.81 -7.31 -4.56
N SER A 18 -11.55 -7.89 -5.52
CA SER A 18 -11.18 -9.15 -6.17
C SER A 18 -10.14 -8.95 -7.26
N PHE A 19 -9.03 -9.70 -7.19
CA PHE A 19 -8.03 -9.72 -8.26
C PHE A 19 -8.52 -10.31 -9.59
N ARG A 20 -9.60 -11.06 -9.62
CA ARG A 20 -10.22 -11.55 -10.86
C ARG A 20 -10.71 -10.39 -11.73
N GLN A 21 -10.99 -9.25 -11.14
CA GLN A 21 -11.49 -8.07 -11.82
C GLN A 21 -10.37 -7.11 -12.30
N SER A 22 -9.10 -7.45 -12.05
CA SER A 22 -7.95 -6.62 -12.46
C SER A 22 -7.69 -6.53 -13.97
N GLY A 23 -8.47 -7.26 -14.77
CA GLY A 23 -8.41 -7.24 -16.22
C GLY A 23 -7.58 -8.38 -16.84
N VAL A 24 -8.10 -8.95 -17.94
CA VAL A 24 -7.51 -10.11 -18.62
C VAL A 24 -6.11 -9.82 -19.14
N LEU A 25 -5.87 -8.61 -19.66
CA LEU A 25 -4.56 -8.25 -20.22
C LEU A 25 -3.48 -8.15 -19.12
N THR A 26 -3.84 -7.60 -17.96
CA THR A 26 -2.96 -7.53 -16.80
C THR A 26 -2.61 -8.92 -16.31
N GLY A 27 -3.60 -9.81 -16.21
CA GLY A 27 -3.41 -11.21 -15.82
C GLY A 27 -2.49 -11.98 -16.79
N LEU A 28 -2.65 -11.80 -18.09
CA LEU A 28 -1.81 -12.42 -19.12
C LEU A 28 -0.36 -11.93 -19.06
N LYS A 29 -0.14 -10.63 -18.87
CA LYS A 29 1.21 -10.07 -18.71
C LYS A 29 1.90 -10.60 -17.45
N MET A 30 1.20 -10.64 -16.33
CA MET A 30 1.73 -11.21 -15.08
C MET A 30 2.09 -12.68 -15.25
N PHE A 31 1.19 -13.47 -15.81
CA PHE A 31 1.41 -14.89 -16.03
C PHE A 31 2.62 -15.17 -16.94
N GLY A 32 2.76 -14.41 -18.05
CA GLY A 32 3.90 -14.53 -18.95
C GLY A 32 5.23 -14.23 -18.25
N ARG A 33 5.27 -13.17 -17.42
CA ARG A 33 6.47 -12.82 -16.65
C ARG A 33 6.80 -13.84 -15.56
N MET A 34 5.78 -14.37 -14.87
CA MET A 34 5.96 -15.44 -13.88
C MET A 34 6.54 -16.70 -14.50
N ILE A 35 6.07 -17.14 -15.67
CA ILE A 35 6.63 -18.30 -16.39
C ILE A 35 8.07 -18.04 -16.80
N ALA A 36 8.39 -16.82 -17.23
CA ALA A 36 9.74 -16.41 -17.61
C ALA A 36 10.67 -16.15 -16.40
N ALA A 37 10.20 -16.33 -15.17
CA ALA A 37 10.90 -16.03 -13.92
C ALA A 37 11.42 -14.57 -13.83
N TYR A 38 10.72 -13.63 -14.47
CA TYR A 38 11.03 -12.21 -14.36
C TYR A 38 10.34 -11.57 -13.16
N PRO A 39 10.94 -10.55 -12.52
CA PRO A 39 10.28 -9.76 -11.50
C PRO A 39 9.01 -9.10 -12.04
N VAL A 40 7.98 -9.00 -11.19
CA VAL A 40 6.64 -8.49 -11.56
C VAL A 40 6.26 -7.35 -10.62
N ALA A 41 5.84 -6.23 -11.19
CA ALA A 41 5.13 -5.20 -10.45
C ALA A 41 3.67 -5.63 -10.23
N TYR A 42 3.20 -5.59 -9.00
CA TYR A 42 1.82 -5.98 -8.66
C TYR A 42 0.84 -4.82 -8.67
N ARG A 43 1.32 -3.58 -8.58
CA ARG A 43 0.51 -2.35 -8.57
C ARG A 43 -0.60 -2.32 -9.62
N PRO A 44 -0.37 -2.66 -10.92
CA PRO A 44 -1.45 -2.65 -11.91
C PRO A 44 -2.58 -3.64 -11.61
N THR A 45 -2.28 -4.73 -10.88
CA THR A 45 -3.29 -5.71 -10.45
C THR A 45 -4.15 -5.16 -9.33
N TYR A 46 -3.53 -4.50 -8.35
CA TYR A 46 -4.22 -3.85 -7.25
C TYR A 46 -5.07 -2.66 -7.72
N GLU A 47 -4.54 -1.83 -8.62
CA GLU A 47 -5.28 -0.71 -9.23
C GLU A 47 -6.51 -1.22 -10.00
N GLY A 48 -6.36 -2.28 -10.80
CA GLY A 48 -7.47 -2.90 -11.53
C GLY A 48 -8.54 -3.49 -10.60
N ALA A 49 -8.12 -4.15 -9.51
CA ALA A 49 -9.03 -4.67 -8.50
C ALA A 49 -9.76 -3.54 -7.76
N ALA A 50 -9.04 -2.49 -7.35
CA ALA A 50 -9.62 -1.33 -6.67
C ALA A 50 -10.62 -0.56 -7.54
N ALA A 51 -10.34 -0.43 -8.85
CA ALA A 51 -11.24 0.24 -9.80
C ALA A 51 -12.58 -0.50 -9.99
N SER A 52 -12.59 -1.81 -9.71
CA SER A 52 -13.77 -2.68 -9.85
C SER A 52 -14.45 -3.00 -8.53
N ALA A 53 -13.84 -2.60 -7.40
CA ALA A 53 -14.36 -2.88 -6.08
C ALA A 53 -15.59 -2.02 -5.76
N GLY A 54 -16.56 -2.60 -5.05
CA GLY A 54 -17.67 -1.86 -4.48
C GLY A 54 -17.22 -0.91 -3.36
N ASP A 55 -18.05 0.07 -3.03
CA ASP A 55 -17.77 1.02 -1.94
C ASP A 55 -17.66 0.32 -0.58
N ASP A 56 -18.35 -0.79 -0.40
CA ASP A 56 -18.32 -1.64 0.80
C ASP A 56 -16.97 -2.35 1.03
N ALA A 57 -16.13 -2.44 -0.01
CA ALA A 57 -14.77 -2.97 0.09
C ALA A 57 -13.71 -1.90 0.41
N ARG A 58 -14.12 -0.63 0.56
CA ARG A 58 -13.22 0.49 0.88
C ARG A 58 -13.09 0.64 2.40
N ILE A 59 -11.90 1.00 2.84
CA ILE A 59 -11.69 1.38 4.24
C ILE A 59 -12.38 2.72 4.48
N ASP A 60 -13.24 2.78 5.50
CA ASP A 60 -13.94 3.99 5.95
C ASP A 60 -13.37 4.44 7.29
N LEU A 61 -12.78 5.63 7.32
CA LEU A 61 -12.30 6.30 8.53
C LEU A 61 -13.32 7.31 9.07
N GLY A 62 -14.47 7.50 8.43
CA GLY A 62 -15.47 8.52 8.85
C GLY A 62 -16.03 8.30 10.25
N GLY A 63 -16.06 7.06 10.72
CA GLY A 63 -16.46 6.69 12.08
C GLY A 63 -15.29 6.50 13.06
N PHE A 64 -14.05 6.77 12.67
CA PHE A 64 -12.89 6.60 13.53
C PHE A 64 -12.57 7.87 14.30
N ASP A 65 -12.71 7.83 15.62
CA ASP A 65 -12.49 8.98 16.52
C ASP A 65 -11.02 9.18 16.94
N GLY A 66 -10.13 8.28 16.57
CA GLY A 66 -8.69 8.36 16.86
C GLY A 66 -7.92 9.25 15.89
N ASN A 67 -6.66 9.50 16.21
CA ASN A 67 -5.72 10.10 15.28
C ASN A 67 -5.10 9.02 14.40
N ALA A 68 -4.85 9.32 13.12
CA ALA A 68 -4.26 8.41 12.16
C ALA A 68 -3.11 9.09 11.41
N VAL A 69 -1.96 8.43 11.37
CA VAL A 69 -0.87 8.77 10.46
C VAL A 69 -0.81 7.70 9.38
N LEU A 70 -0.83 8.13 8.15
CA LEU A 70 -0.86 7.29 6.96
C LEU A 70 0.40 7.55 6.15
N PHE A 71 1.14 6.50 5.86
CA PHE A 71 2.34 6.59 5.04
C PHE A 71 2.10 5.96 3.68
N GLY A 72 2.59 6.60 2.63
CA GLY A 72 2.52 6.11 1.27
C GLY A 72 3.82 6.37 0.51
N ALA A 73 4.04 5.65 -0.57
CA ALA A 73 5.21 5.77 -1.42
C ALA A 73 4.78 5.94 -2.88
N GLY A 74 5.30 6.99 -3.55
CA GLY A 74 4.90 7.34 -4.91
C GLY A 74 5.36 6.31 -5.95
N GLU A 75 6.56 5.76 -5.78
CA GLU A 75 7.11 4.71 -6.64
C GLU A 75 6.80 3.27 -6.15
N ASP A 76 5.80 3.10 -5.27
CA ASP A 76 5.36 1.78 -4.82
C ASP A 76 4.85 0.93 -5.99
N GLN A 77 5.55 -0.17 -6.28
CA GLN A 77 5.21 -1.10 -7.36
C GLN A 77 4.42 -2.33 -6.87
N MET A 78 4.20 -2.44 -5.56
CA MET A 78 3.35 -3.50 -5.00
C MET A 78 1.87 -3.12 -5.05
N TRP A 79 1.54 -1.90 -4.61
CA TRP A 79 0.16 -1.39 -4.65
C TRP A 79 0.16 0.15 -4.58
N GLN A 80 -0.99 0.78 -4.75
CA GLN A 80 -1.16 2.24 -4.76
C GLN A 80 -1.22 2.83 -3.34
N SER A 81 -0.16 2.70 -2.56
CA SER A 81 -0.11 3.18 -1.17
C SER A 81 -0.22 4.71 -1.07
N ASP A 82 0.35 5.43 -2.02
CA ASP A 82 0.26 6.89 -2.17
C ASP A 82 -1.19 7.36 -2.35
N VAL A 83 -1.95 6.70 -3.23
CA VAL A 83 -3.36 7.01 -3.47
C VAL A 83 -4.21 6.66 -2.25
N ALA A 84 -3.96 5.50 -1.65
CA ALA A 84 -4.71 5.05 -0.48
C ALA A 84 -4.49 5.96 0.74
N ALA A 85 -3.25 6.35 1.02
CA ALA A 85 -2.93 7.24 2.13
C ALA A 85 -3.62 8.60 1.98
N LYS A 86 -3.57 9.21 0.81
CA LYS A 86 -4.24 10.49 0.51
C LYS A 86 -5.77 10.36 0.67
N ALA A 87 -6.37 9.34 0.05
CA ALA A 87 -7.82 9.13 0.08
C ALA A 87 -8.36 8.84 1.49
N LEU A 88 -7.58 8.16 2.33
CA LEU A 88 -7.96 7.92 3.73
C LEU A 88 -7.81 9.18 4.59
N ALA A 89 -6.77 9.98 4.37
CA ALA A 89 -6.58 11.22 5.11
C ALA A 89 -7.69 12.25 4.83
N GLU A 90 -8.22 12.28 3.62
CA GLU A 90 -9.34 13.16 3.25
C GLU A 90 -10.65 12.86 4.00
N GLN A 91 -10.79 11.66 4.57
CA GLN A 91 -12.03 11.23 5.26
C GLN A 91 -12.14 11.75 6.70
N SER A 92 -11.03 12.19 7.31
CA SER A 92 -11.05 12.61 8.71
C SER A 92 -10.07 13.77 8.96
N PRO A 93 -10.50 14.83 9.68
CA PRO A 93 -9.61 15.91 10.07
C PRO A 93 -8.53 15.49 11.09
N ARG A 94 -8.62 14.28 11.62
CA ARG A 94 -7.66 13.66 12.54
C ARG A 94 -6.70 12.70 11.84
N ALA A 95 -6.81 12.57 10.52
CA ALA A 95 -5.92 11.77 9.69
C ALA A 95 -4.98 12.67 8.90
N GLU A 96 -3.72 12.28 8.81
CA GLU A 96 -2.72 12.94 7.98
C GLU A 96 -1.99 11.92 7.11
N ALA A 97 -1.67 12.31 5.89
CA ALA A 97 -0.93 11.48 4.94
C ALA A 97 0.45 12.06 4.67
N HIS A 98 1.46 11.23 4.79
CA HIS A 98 2.84 11.52 4.40
C HIS A 98 3.20 10.63 3.23
N VAL A 99 3.39 11.22 2.05
CA VAL A 99 3.73 10.49 0.82
C VAL A 99 5.14 10.86 0.39
N TYR A 100 5.98 9.83 0.26
CA TYR A 100 7.38 9.93 -0.17
C TYR A 100 7.44 9.60 -1.66
N GLU A 101 7.46 10.64 -2.50
CA GLU A 101 7.24 10.53 -3.96
C GLU A 101 8.23 9.58 -4.65
N ASP A 102 9.51 9.55 -4.23
CA ASP A 102 10.56 8.73 -4.85
C ASP A 102 10.75 7.37 -4.16
N ALA A 103 10.02 7.10 -3.08
CA ALA A 103 10.15 5.87 -2.30
C ALA A 103 9.30 4.73 -2.88
N GLY A 104 9.75 3.51 -2.64
CA GLY A 104 9.03 2.28 -2.98
C GLY A 104 8.35 1.64 -1.78
N HIS A 105 7.78 0.44 -2.00
CA HIS A 105 6.92 -0.27 -1.05
C HIS A 105 7.54 -0.51 0.33
N ILE A 106 8.83 -0.87 0.39
CA ILE A 106 9.48 -1.27 1.64
C ILE A 106 10.39 -0.20 2.25
N PHE A 107 10.02 1.08 2.10
CA PHE A 107 10.78 2.17 2.71
C PHE A 107 10.75 2.15 4.24
N PHE A 108 9.74 1.57 4.84
CA PHE A 108 9.59 1.52 6.30
C PHE A 108 10.51 0.49 6.98
N GLU A 109 11.06 -0.44 6.20
CA GLU A 109 11.97 -1.47 6.67
C GLU A 109 13.42 -1.07 6.35
N ASP A 110 14.37 -1.45 7.20
CA ASP A 110 15.80 -1.33 6.88
C ASP A 110 16.16 -2.33 5.78
N SER A 111 16.13 -1.84 4.54
CA SER A 111 16.16 -2.66 3.35
C SER A 111 17.54 -2.72 2.69
N ASP A 112 18.59 -3.07 3.43
CA ASP A 112 19.89 -3.41 2.79
C ASP A 112 19.82 -4.70 1.94
N ALA A 113 18.70 -5.42 2.00
CA ALA A 113 18.45 -6.67 1.30
C ALA A 113 17.96 -6.52 -0.14
N GLN A 114 18.31 -5.43 -0.83
CA GLN A 114 17.89 -5.20 -2.22
C GLN A 114 18.65 -6.10 -3.20
N GLN A 115 18.02 -7.21 -3.59
CA GLN A 115 18.55 -8.13 -4.58
C GLN A 115 18.00 -7.88 -5.99
N ASN A 116 18.58 -8.53 -6.99
CA ASN A 116 18.25 -8.38 -8.42
C ASN A 116 16.73 -8.35 -8.70
N GLY A 117 16.27 -7.31 -9.38
CA GLY A 117 14.86 -7.13 -9.74
C GLY A 117 13.96 -6.56 -8.63
N TRP A 118 14.51 -6.25 -7.48
CA TRP A 118 13.80 -5.70 -6.36
C TRP A 118 13.04 -4.40 -6.69
N GLN A 119 13.68 -3.47 -7.40
CA GLN A 119 13.03 -2.22 -7.80
C GLN A 119 11.81 -2.41 -8.71
N ILE A 120 11.77 -3.49 -9.50
CA ILE A 120 10.62 -3.80 -10.34
C ILE A 120 9.43 -4.26 -9.50
N MET A 121 9.68 -5.01 -8.42
CA MET A 121 8.62 -5.55 -7.54
C MET A 121 8.14 -4.52 -6.52
N PHE A 122 9.07 -3.78 -5.93
CA PHE A 122 8.78 -2.90 -4.78
C PHE A 122 8.90 -1.42 -5.12
N GLY A 123 9.65 -1.06 -6.15
CA GLY A 123 9.87 0.32 -6.57
C GLY A 123 10.87 1.10 -5.72
N GLY A 124 11.02 2.36 -6.06
CA GLY A 124 11.92 3.28 -5.40
C GLY A 124 13.40 3.01 -5.66
N THR A 125 14.25 3.83 -5.07
CA THR A 125 15.70 3.64 -5.02
C THR A 125 16.13 3.39 -3.57
N GLN A 126 17.29 2.78 -3.38
CA GLN A 126 17.83 2.54 -2.03
C GLN A 126 17.99 3.85 -1.24
N GLU A 127 18.48 4.90 -1.89
CA GLU A 127 18.65 6.21 -1.26
C GLU A 127 17.31 6.85 -0.88
N ALA A 128 16.33 6.83 -1.78
CA ALA A 128 15.01 7.39 -1.53
C ALA A 128 14.26 6.61 -0.42
N ASN A 129 14.36 5.29 -0.44
CA ASN A 129 13.75 4.45 0.61
C ASN A 129 14.38 4.70 1.98
N ARG A 130 15.70 4.84 2.06
CA ARG A 130 16.39 5.17 3.33
C ARG A 130 15.99 6.54 3.85
N ARG A 131 15.95 7.56 2.98
CA ARG A 131 15.48 8.89 3.36
C ARG A 131 14.03 8.86 3.86
N ALA A 132 13.13 8.18 3.14
CA ALA A 132 11.74 8.01 3.54
C ALA A 132 11.60 7.23 4.86
N HIS A 133 12.46 6.23 5.09
CA HIS A 133 12.55 5.52 6.37
C HIS A 133 12.83 6.50 7.51
N ASP A 134 13.92 7.26 7.42
CA ASP A 134 14.34 8.17 8.47
C ASP A 134 13.28 9.23 8.76
N GLU A 135 12.70 9.82 7.72
CA GLU A 135 11.64 10.82 7.83
C GLU A 135 10.35 10.24 8.43
N SER A 136 9.92 9.05 8.01
CA SER A 136 8.71 8.41 8.54
C SER A 136 8.84 8.06 10.03
N TRP A 137 10.02 7.61 10.46
CA TRP A 137 10.30 7.36 11.87
C TRP A 137 10.31 8.62 12.72
N GLN A 138 10.79 9.76 12.17
CA GLN A 138 10.71 11.06 12.85
C GLN A 138 9.25 11.49 13.05
N VAL A 139 8.45 11.41 11.98
CA VAL A 139 7.01 11.73 12.05
C VAL A 139 6.31 10.83 13.06
N LEU A 140 6.49 9.51 12.97
CA LEU A 140 5.87 8.55 13.88
C LEU A 140 6.25 8.84 15.34
N SER A 141 7.54 9.05 15.62
CA SER A 141 8.04 9.32 16.97
C SER A 141 7.45 10.62 17.53
N GLN A 142 7.37 11.67 16.70
CA GLN A 142 6.76 12.94 17.09
C GLN A 142 5.27 12.77 17.42
N ARG A 143 4.50 12.10 16.56
CA ARG A 143 3.06 11.89 16.79
C ARG A 143 2.78 11.03 18.01
N LEU A 144 3.56 9.98 18.22
CA LEU A 144 3.44 9.16 19.43
C LEU A 144 3.71 9.96 20.70
N ALA A 145 4.73 10.84 20.69
CA ALA A 145 5.00 11.72 21.81
C ALA A 145 3.88 12.74 22.06
N GLU A 146 3.33 13.34 21.00
CA GLU A 146 2.21 14.31 21.09
C GLU A 146 0.92 13.66 21.61
N TRP A 147 0.62 12.42 21.18
CA TRP A 147 -0.63 11.75 21.53
C TRP A 147 -0.59 11.01 22.86
N HIS A 148 0.57 10.54 23.27
CA HIS A 148 0.75 9.69 24.46
C HIS A 148 1.76 10.22 25.46
N GLY A 149 2.53 11.25 25.10
CA GLY A 149 3.47 11.92 26.01
C GLY A 149 2.69 12.66 27.14
N LYS A 150 2.91 12.22 28.37
CA LYS A 150 2.46 12.92 29.59
C LYS A 150 3.60 13.73 30.14
#